data_8dee52c34e64c37d9a8ae2660b59adb8
#
_entry.id   8dee52c34e64c37d9a8ae2660b59adb8
#
_cell.length_a   1.000
_cell.length_b   1.000
_cell.length_c   1.000
_cell.angle_alpha   90.00
_cell.angle_beta   90.00
_cell.angle_gamma   90.00
#
_symmetry.space_group_name_H-M   'P 1'
#
loop_
_entity.id
_entity.type
_entity.pdbx_description
1 polymer ?
#
loop_
_entity_poly.entity_id
_entity_poly.type
_entity_poly.pdbx_seq_one_letter_code
_entity_poly.pdbx_strand_id
1 'polypeptide(L)'
;MQTLRGGVNIINLIDVVRDPMTKTPALIMEYVDTSDVDFRTLYKSFTDYDVRFYIFEVLKALDFCHSKGIMHRDVKPHNIMIDHTNKKLRLIDWGLAEFYHP
;
A
#
# COMPACT_ATOMS: atom_id res chain seq x y z
N MET A 1 4.61 0.50 10.55
CA MET A 1 5.35 0.51 9.27
C MET A 1 6.65 -0.31 9.31
N GLN A 2 7.50 -0.09 10.28
CA GLN A 2 8.79 -0.81 10.31
C GLN A 2 8.62 -2.31 10.47
N THR A 3 7.64 -2.76 11.25
CA THR A 3 7.35 -4.17 11.44
C THR A 3 6.96 -4.87 10.12
N LEU A 4 6.36 -4.12 9.19
CA LEU A 4 5.91 -4.64 7.89
C LEU A 4 6.89 -4.38 6.76
N ARG A 5 8.02 -3.73 7.05
CA ARG A 5 9.01 -3.36 6.04
C ARG A 5 9.47 -4.59 5.25
N GLY A 6 9.45 -4.46 3.93
CA GLY A 6 9.82 -5.56 3.04
C GLY A 6 8.73 -6.59 2.83
N GLY A 7 7.51 -6.36 3.35
CA GLY A 7 6.41 -7.29 3.20
C GLY A 7 5.81 -7.32 1.80
N VAL A 8 5.04 -8.37 1.54
CA VAL A 8 4.42 -8.60 0.24
C VAL A 8 3.39 -7.52 -0.06
N ASN A 9 3.60 -6.76 -1.14
CA ASN A 9 2.70 -5.71 -1.61
C ASN A 9 2.42 -4.60 -0.60
N ILE A 10 3.27 -4.47 0.41
CA ILE A 10 3.25 -3.37 1.37
C ILE A 10 4.18 -2.28 0.85
N ILE A 11 3.74 -1.02 0.90
CA ILE A 11 4.60 0.09 0.48
C ILE A 11 5.92 0.03 1.25
N ASN A 12 7.04 0.07 0.52
CA ASN A 12 8.34 -0.09 1.16
C ASN A 12 8.79 1.23 1.77
N LEU A 13 9.05 1.21 3.09
CA LEU A 13 9.63 2.34 3.80
C LEU A 13 11.14 2.32 3.57
N ILE A 14 11.66 3.36 2.90
CA ILE A 14 13.09 3.48 2.60
C ILE A 14 13.81 4.12 3.77
N ASP A 15 13.28 5.24 4.27
CA ASP A 15 13.96 5.99 5.33
C ASP A 15 12.96 6.88 6.06
N VAL A 16 13.37 7.32 7.25
CA VAL A 16 12.65 8.33 8.03
C VAL A 16 13.61 9.49 8.23
N VAL A 17 13.24 10.66 7.77
CA VAL A 17 14.07 11.87 7.90
C VAL A 17 13.31 12.92 8.70
N ARG A 18 14.05 13.89 9.22
CA ARG A 18 13.46 15.00 9.98
C ARG A 18 13.92 16.31 9.40
N ASP A 19 12.99 17.24 9.19
CA ASP A 19 13.31 18.60 8.78
C ASP A 19 14.11 19.26 9.91
N PRO A 20 15.34 19.73 9.65
CA PRO A 20 16.16 20.35 10.71
C PRO A 20 15.58 21.66 11.24
N MET A 21 14.75 22.36 10.45
CA MET A 21 14.15 23.63 10.87
C MET A 21 12.91 23.43 11.73
N THR A 22 11.95 22.64 11.23
CA THR A 22 10.66 22.42 11.89
C THR A 22 10.65 21.19 12.79
N LYS A 23 11.65 20.31 12.63
CA LYS A 23 11.75 19.01 13.32
C LYS A 23 10.58 18.09 13.01
N THR A 24 9.88 18.33 11.91
CA THR A 24 8.79 17.50 11.43
C THR A 24 9.37 16.23 10.80
N PRO A 25 8.93 15.04 11.22
CA PRO A 25 9.39 13.80 10.59
C PRO A 25 8.72 13.62 9.22
N ALA A 26 9.46 13.02 8.29
CA ALA A 26 8.95 12.66 6.97
C ALA A 26 9.36 11.23 6.64
N LEU A 27 8.45 10.51 5.99
CA LEU A 27 8.70 9.14 5.55
C LEU A 27 9.12 9.15 4.09
N ILE A 28 10.24 8.50 3.81
CA ILE A 28 10.71 8.29 2.44
C ILE A 28 10.31 6.87 2.05
N MET A 29 9.45 6.76 1.05
CA MET A 29 8.90 5.47 0.62
C MET A 29 9.18 5.25 -0.85
N GLU A 30 9.06 3.99 -1.28
CA GLU A 30 9.17 3.67 -2.69
C GLU A 30 8.13 4.45 -3.51
N TYR A 31 8.50 4.75 -4.75
CA TYR A 31 7.59 5.43 -5.68
C TYR A 31 6.83 4.39 -6.50
N VAL A 32 5.51 4.57 -6.55
CA VAL A 32 4.66 3.73 -7.41
C VAL A 32 4.12 4.61 -8.52
N ASP A 33 4.45 4.27 -9.77
CA ASP A 33 4.03 5.05 -10.94
C ASP A 33 2.59 4.70 -11.29
N THR A 34 1.67 5.59 -10.92
CA THR A 34 0.25 5.45 -11.25
C THR A 34 -0.11 6.01 -12.62
N SER A 35 0.87 6.47 -13.40
CA SER A 35 0.73 6.90 -14.80
C SER A 35 -0.28 8.02 -15.03
N ASP A 36 -0.43 8.94 -14.09
CA ASP A 36 -1.33 10.09 -14.16
C ASP A 36 -2.80 9.73 -14.42
N VAL A 37 -3.17 8.47 -14.25
CA VAL A 37 -4.54 8.00 -14.46
C VAL A 37 -5.25 7.91 -13.13
N ASP A 38 -6.39 8.58 -13.02
CA ASP A 38 -7.28 8.46 -11.87
C ASP A 38 -7.68 7.00 -11.68
N PHE A 39 -7.71 6.52 -10.43
CA PHE A 39 -8.04 5.12 -10.16
C PHE A 39 -9.42 4.73 -10.68
N ARG A 40 -10.37 5.66 -10.72
CA ARG A 40 -11.71 5.39 -11.26
C ARG A 40 -11.66 5.09 -12.74
N THR A 41 -10.87 5.86 -13.50
CA THR A 41 -10.68 5.65 -14.93
C THR A 41 -9.93 4.33 -15.17
N LEU A 42 -8.90 4.08 -14.38
CA LEU A 42 -8.11 2.85 -14.47
C LEU A 42 -8.99 1.62 -14.23
N TYR A 43 -9.80 1.64 -13.18
CA TYR A 43 -10.62 0.48 -12.81
C TYR A 43 -11.68 0.17 -13.87
N LYS A 44 -12.20 1.18 -14.55
CA LYS A 44 -13.15 0.99 -15.65
C LYS A 44 -12.51 0.26 -16.85
N SER A 45 -11.21 0.35 -17.00
CA SER A 45 -10.47 -0.32 -18.07
C SER A 45 -10.10 -1.76 -17.74
N PHE A 46 -10.28 -2.20 -16.49
CA PHE A 46 -9.88 -3.54 -16.07
C PHE A 46 -10.74 -4.62 -16.70
N THR A 47 -10.08 -5.69 -17.14
CA THR A 47 -10.75 -6.93 -17.55
C THR A 47 -11.13 -7.71 -16.29
N ASP A 48 -11.94 -8.77 -16.45
CA ASP A 48 -12.25 -9.68 -15.37
C ASP A 48 -10.96 -10.27 -14.77
N TYR A 49 -9.99 -10.62 -15.62
CA TYR A 49 -8.69 -11.11 -15.16
C TYR A 49 -7.97 -10.08 -14.32
N ASP A 50 -7.96 -8.81 -14.73
CA ASP A 50 -7.28 -7.74 -13.99
C ASP A 50 -7.88 -7.59 -12.58
N VAL A 51 -9.20 -7.61 -12.48
CA VAL A 51 -9.89 -7.50 -11.19
C VAL A 51 -9.46 -8.65 -10.27
N ARG A 52 -9.50 -9.86 -10.78
CA ARG A 52 -9.11 -11.05 -10.00
C ARG A 52 -7.64 -10.98 -9.60
N PHE A 53 -6.77 -10.56 -10.52
CA PHE A 53 -5.35 -10.45 -10.27
C PHE A 53 -5.08 -9.47 -9.12
N TYR A 54 -5.66 -8.27 -9.18
CA TYR A 54 -5.39 -7.26 -8.15
C TYR A 54 -6.06 -7.55 -6.82
N ILE A 55 -7.24 -8.15 -6.83
CA ILE A 55 -7.86 -8.62 -5.57
C ILE A 55 -6.95 -9.65 -4.89
N PHE A 56 -6.39 -10.57 -5.66
CA PHE A 56 -5.46 -11.56 -5.11
C PHE A 56 -4.21 -10.88 -4.53
N GLU A 57 -3.69 -9.84 -5.22
CA GLU A 57 -2.53 -9.11 -4.72
C GLU A 57 -2.84 -8.36 -3.42
N VAL A 58 -4.05 -7.78 -3.28
CA VAL A 58 -4.47 -7.15 -2.03
C VAL A 58 -4.57 -8.19 -0.92
N LEU A 59 -5.13 -9.35 -1.20
CA LEU A 59 -5.24 -10.43 -0.22
C LEU A 59 -3.87 -10.90 0.27
N LYS A 60 -2.88 -10.94 -0.62
CA LYS A 60 -1.51 -11.28 -0.21
C LYS A 60 -0.95 -10.24 0.77
N ALA A 61 -1.20 -8.95 0.52
CA ALA A 61 -0.77 -7.90 1.43
C ALA A 61 -1.44 -8.03 2.80
N LEU A 62 -2.73 -8.29 2.82
CA LEU A 62 -3.49 -8.46 4.06
C LEU A 62 -3.06 -9.72 4.81
N ASP A 63 -2.84 -10.82 4.11
CA ASP A 63 -2.33 -12.04 4.72
C ASP A 63 -1.00 -11.79 5.41
N PHE A 64 -0.10 -11.06 4.75
CA PHE A 64 1.20 -10.74 5.33
C PHE A 64 1.05 -9.91 6.61
N CYS A 65 0.29 -8.80 6.57
CA CYS A 65 0.17 -7.95 7.75
C CYS A 65 -0.59 -8.64 8.89
N HIS A 66 -1.60 -9.44 8.57
CA HIS A 66 -2.31 -10.20 9.58
C HIS A 66 -1.41 -11.27 10.22
N SER A 67 -0.50 -11.86 9.46
CA SER A 67 0.47 -12.82 10.01
C SER A 67 1.42 -12.15 11.01
N LYS A 68 1.58 -10.84 10.93
CA LYS A 68 2.37 -10.05 11.87
C LYS A 68 1.52 -9.47 13.01
N GLY A 69 0.23 -9.82 13.06
CA GLY A 69 -0.67 -9.34 14.09
C GLY A 69 -1.14 -7.90 13.90
N ILE A 70 -1.08 -7.38 12.68
CA ILE A 70 -1.43 -5.98 12.38
C ILE A 70 -2.68 -5.94 11.50
N MET A 71 -3.62 -5.06 11.86
CA MET A 71 -4.81 -4.74 11.09
C MET A 71 -4.61 -3.42 10.40
N HIS A 72 -4.85 -3.34 9.09
CA HIS A 72 -4.77 -2.09 8.33
C HIS A 72 -5.88 -1.12 8.73
N ARG A 73 -7.11 -1.57 8.72
CA ARG A 73 -8.34 -0.89 9.13
C ARG A 73 -8.81 0.24 8.22
N ASP A 74 -8.21 0.41 7.04
CA ASP A 74 -8.61 1.46 6.10
C ASP A 74 -8.40 1.02 4.65
N VAL A 75 -8.78 -0.22 4.34
CA VAL A 75 -8.63 -0.77 2.99
C VAL A 75 -9.71 -0.19 2.09
N LYS A 76 -9.28 0.59 1.11
CA LYS A 76 -10.16 1.23 0.12
C LYS A 76 -9.34 1.60 -1.11
N PRO A 77 -9.97 1.91 -2.26
CA PRO A 77 -9.22 2.22 -3.48
C PRO A 77 -8.19 3.34 -3.32
N HIS A 78 -8.47 4.37 -2.52
CA HIS A 78 -7.51 5.45 -2.27
C HIS A 78 -6.21 4.96 -1.63
N ASN A 79 -6.25 3.84 -0.92
CA ASN A 79 -5.10 3.30 -0.20
C ASN A 79 -4.46 2.11 -0.91
N ILE A 80 -4.82 1.91 -2.18
CA ILE A 80 -4.25 0.86 -3.02
C ILE A 80 -3.67 1.54 -4.25
N MET A 81 -2.35 1.54 -4.38
CA MET A 81 -1.68 2.11 -5.54
C MET A 81 -1.32 1.01 -6.52
N ILE A 82 -1.69 1.20 -7.78
CA ILE A 82 -1.48 0.22 -8.84
C ILE A 82 -0.69 0.86 -9.97
N ASP A 83 0.44 0.25 -10.30
CA ASP A 83 1.17 0.47 -11.54
C ASP A 83 0.75 -0.64 -12.50
N HIS A 84 -0.23 -0.35 -13.35
CA HIS A 84 -0.83 -1.36 -14.23
C HIS A 84 0.15 -1.82 -15.32
N THR A 85 1.02 -0.92 -15.77
CA THR A 85 2.03 -1.25 -16.77
C THR A 85 2.96 -2.35 -16.28
N ASN A 86 3.41 -2.26 -15.03
CA ASN A 86 4.32 -3.22 -14.43
C ASN A 86 3.62 -4.26 -13.56
N LYS A 87 2.28 -4.25 -13.54
CA LYS A 87 1.48 -5.17 -12.71
C LYS A 87 1.88 -5.17 -11.25
N LYS A 88 2.08 -3.96 -10.71
CA LYS A 88 2.57 -3.75 -9.36
C LYS A 88 1.49 -3.12 -8.51
N LEU A 89 1.24 -3.67 -7.33
CA LEU A 89 0.25 -3.16 -6.38
C LEU A 89 0.91 -2.96 -5.03
N ARG A 90 0.57 -1.84 -4.37
CA ARG A 90 1.03 -1.58 -3.00
C ARG A 90 -0.11 -1.08 -2.15
N LEU A 91 -0.24 -1.65 -0.96
CA LEU A 91 -1.16 -1.19 0.07
C LEU A 91 -0.46 -0.08 0.85
N ILE A 92 -1.09 1.09 0.91
CA ILE A 92 -0.51 2.29 1.50
C ILE A 92 -1.38 2.81 2.66
N ASP A 93 -0.96 3.91 3.27
CA ASP A 93 -1.64 4.65 4.35
C ASP A 93 -1.98 3.75 5.53
N TRP A 94 -0.94 3.51 6.32
CA TRP A 94 -1.03 2.69 7.54
C TRP A 94 -1.35 3.53 8.78
N GLY A 95 -1.87 4.74 8.59
CA GLY A 95 -2.16 5.68 9.67
C GLY A 95 -3.22 5.19 10.67
N LEU A 96 -4.15 4.32 10.23
CA LEU A 96 -5.16 3.73 11.09
C LEU A 96 -4.82 2.29 11.51
N ALA A 97 -3.65 1.80 11.11
CA ALA A 97 -3.25 0.44 11.43
C ALA A 97 -3.00 0.27 12.94
N GLU A 98 -3.31 -0.90 13.45
CA GLU A 98 -3.17 -1.22 14.86
C GLU A 98 -2.89 -2.71 15.03
N PHE A 99 -2.22 -3.07 16.12
CA PHE A 99 -2.08 -4.47 16.48
C PHE A 99 -3.44 -5.03 16.88
N TYR A 100 -3.67 -6.30 16.50
CA TYR A 100 -4.89 -7.00 16.86
C TYR A 100 -4.83 -7.46 18.31
N HIS A 101 -5.84 -7.12 19.08
CA HIS A 101 -6.01 -7.55 20.47
C HIS A 101 -7.36 -8.23 20.58
N PRO A 102 -7.41 -9.55 20.91
CA PRO A 102 -8.67 -10.27 21.09
C PRO A 102 -9.55 -9.69 22.19
#